data_417a047b5d12b474b59a0c7cd645f440
#
_entry.id   417a047b5d12b474b59a0c7cd645f440
#
_cell.length_a   1.000
_cell.length_b   1.000
_cell.length_c   1.000
_cell.angle_alpha   90.00
_cell.angle_beta   90.00
_cell.angle_gamma   90.00
#
_symmetry.space_group_name_H-M   'P 1'
#
loop_
_entity.id
_entity.type
_entity.pdbx_description
1 polymer ?
#
loop_
_entity_poly.entity_id
_entity_poly.type
_entity_poly.pdbx_seq_one_letter_code
_entity_poly.pdbx_strand_id
1 'polypeptide(L)'
;SWKIHSRELVHMTPEEARQAASVIDAKVLSNRKPPYSLDGGLFDAMEDAGGDIYKVDNEQLRLWKDKFLKLEGIDIHNAAAVAVASLVQAVEEGTVKKDEVVMLNITGGGEELAKSEISVVYAKPHLVIDPSLPEETIINQIKELFI
;
A
#
# COMPACT_ATOMS: atom_id res chain seq x y z
N SER A 1 9.03 -7.03 3.66
CA SER A 1 10.39 -6.95 3.10
C SER A 1 11.44 -6.41 4.07
N TRP A 2 11.12 -6.24 5.33
CA TRP A 2 12.07 -6.02 6.43
C TRP A 2 11.79 -6.97 7.60
N LYS A 3 12.77 -7.13 8.46
CA LYS A 3 12.61 -7.90 9.68
C LYS A 3 11.98 -6.99 10.74
N ILE A 4 10.95 -7.47 11.43
CA ILE A 4 10.32 -6.78 12.56
C ILE A 4 11.38 -6.58 13.66
N HIS A 5 11.38 -5.42 14.28
CA HIS A 5 12.36 -5.01 15.33
C HIS A 5 13.83 -5.05 14.89
N SER A 6 14.10 -4.83 13.61
CA SER A 6 15.46 -4.76 13.10
C SER A 6 15.60 -3.70 12.01
N ARG A 7 16.72 -2.99 11.97
CA ARG A 7 17.08 -2.12 10.85
C ARG A 7 17.41 -2.89 9.57
N GLU A 8 17.60 -4.20 9.65
CA GLU A 8 17.97 -4.99 8.49
C GLU A 8 16.81 -5.15 7.51
N LEU A 9 17.07 -4.81 6.26
CA LEU A 9 16.17 -5.10 5.16
C LEU A 9 16.33 -6.54 4.68
N VAL A 10 15.21 -7.15 4.31
CA VAL A 10 15.24 -8.40 3.55
C VAL A 10 15.62 -8.06 2.12
N HIS A 11 16.75 -8.56 1.66
CA HIS A 11 17.19 -8.41 0.28
C HIS A 11 16.35 -9.30 -0.64
N MET A 12 15.82 -8.70 -1.69
CA MET A 12 15.05 -9.38 -2.74
C MET A 12 15.62 -8.98 -4.08
N THR A 13 15.73 -9.95 -4.98
CA THR A 13 16.00 -9.68 -6.39
C THR A 13 14.82 -8.93 -7.02
N PRO A 14 15.01 -8.27 -8.17
CA PRO A 14 13.92 -7.64 -8.90
C PRO A 14 12.78 -8.62 -9.26
N GLU A 15 13.12 -9.87 -9.59
CA GLU A 15 12.17 -10.92 -9.92
C GLU A 15 11.30 -11.32 -8.71
N GLU A 16 11.96 -11.63 -7.58
CA GLU A 16 11.26 -11.95 -6.33
C GLU A 16 10.35 -10.82 -5.88
N ALA A 17 10.81 -9.57 -5.99
CA ALA A 17 10.01 -8.41 -5.64
C ALA A 17 8.78 -8.24 -6.55
N ARG A 18 8.92 -8.45 -7.88
CA ARG A 18 7.79 -8.44 -8.81
C ARG A 18 6.79 -9.54 -8.51
N GLN A 19 7.28 -10.77 -8.28
CA GLN A 19 6.44 -11.90 -7.94
C GLN A 19 5.69 -11.65 -6.62
N ALA A 20 6.37 -11.19 -5.57
CA ALA A 20 5.73 -10.84 -4.30
C ALA A 20 4.67 -9.75 -4.47
N ALA A 21 4.96 -8.68 -5.22
CA ALA A 21 4.01 -7.59 -5.49
C ALA A 21 2.82 -8.02 -6.35
N SER A 22 2.95 -9.04 -7.20
CA SER A 22 1.87 -9.50 -8.08
C SER A 22 0.72 -10.15 -7.33
N VAL A 23 1.00 -10.80 -6.20
CA VAL A 23 0.02 -11.57 -5.42
C VAL A 23 -0.66 -10.81 -4.30
N ILE A 24 -0.19 -9.62 -3.94
CA ILE A 24 -0.79 -8.81 -2.88
C ILE A 24 -1.87 -7.88 -3.43
N ASP A 25 -2.96 -7.71 -2.69
CA ASP A 25 -4.06 -6.83 -3.08
C ASP A 25 -3.77 -5.35 -2.82
N ALA A 26 -3.04 -5.05 -1.73
CA ALA A 26 -2.62 -3.69 -1.38
C ALA A 26 -1.32 -3.29 -2.11
N LYS A 27 -1.31 -3.35 -3.44
CA LYS A 27 -0.12 -3.13 -4.29
C LYS A 27 0.59 -1.81 -4.04
N VAL A 28 -0.15 -0.76 -3.69
CA VAL A 28 0.41 0.57 -3.39
C VAL A 28 1.31 0.58 -2.15
N LEU A 29 1.21 -0.42 -1.28
CA LEU A 29 2.10 -0.58 -0.12
C LEU A 29 3.40 -1.32 -0.47
N SER A 30 3.53 -1.80 -1.72
CA SER A 30 4.72 -2.54 -2.14
C SER A 30 5.90 -1.61 -2.35
N ASN A 31 6.97 -1.85 -1.61
CA ASN A 31 8.24 -1.16 -1.83
C ASN A 31 9.39 -2.16 -1.61
N ARG A 32 10.25 -2.32 -2.62
CA ARG A 32 11.41 -3.22 -2.52
C ARG A 32 12.49 -2.69 -1.59
N LYS A 33 12.65 -1.37 -1.53
CA LYS A 33 13.64 -0.68 -0.68
C LYS A 33 12.96 0.44 0.11
N PRO A 34 12.10 0.10 1.08
CA PRO A 34 11.44 1.13 1.86
C PRO A 34 12.47 1.89 2.72
N PRO A 35 12.26 3.19 2.97
CA PRO A 35 13.14 4.00 3.80
C PRO A 35 12.94 3.72 5.31
N TYR A 36 12.80 2.46 5.66
CA TYR A 36 12.51 2.01 7.01
C TYR A 36 13.72 2.17 7.93
N SER A 37 14.90 1.79 7.44
CA SER A 37 16.14 1.69 8.22
C SER A 37 17.04 2.94 8.17
N LEU A 38 16.59 4.01 7.51
CA LEU A 38 17.31 5.28 7.51
C LEU A 38 17.33 5.90 8.91
N ASP A 39 18.41 6.59 9.26
CA ASP A 39 18.50 7.33 10.52
C ASP A 39 17.39 8.40 10.58
N GLY A 40 16.66 8.45 11.70
CA GLY A 40 15.45 9.25 11.85
C GLY A 40 14.24 8.75 11.06
N GLY A 41 14.32 7.57 10.46
CA GLY A 41 13.23 6.94 9.69
C GLY A 41 12.22 6.19 10.56
N LEU A 42 11.41 5.35 9.91
CA LEU A 42 10.32 4.64 10.57
C LEU A 42 10.79 3.72 11.71
N PHE A 43 11.94 3.05 11.55
CA PHE A 43 12.48 2.19 12.60
C PHE A 43 12.73 2.99 13.90
N ASP A 44 13.41 4.13 13.79
CA ASP A 44 13.71 4.97 14.96
C ASP A 44 12.44 5.54 15.60
N ALA A 45 11.49 5.99 14.79
CA ALA A 45 10.20 6.48 15.27
C ALA A 45 9.41 5.42 16.03
N MET A 46 9.46 4.16 15.58
CA MET A 46 8.80 3.04 16.24
C MET A 46 9.48 2.65 17.55
N GLU A 47 10.82 2.61 17.56
CA GLU A 47 11.59 2.35 18.79
C GLU A 47 11.30 3.42 19.85
N ASP A 48 11.31 4.69 19.45
CA ASP A 48 11.07 5.84 20.33
C ASP A 48 9.62 5.86 20.87
N ALA A 49 8.65 5.52 20.03
CA ALA A 49 7.23 5.51 20.40
C ALA A 49 6.75 4.19 21.04
N GLY A 50 7.58 3.15 21.08
CA GLY A 50 7.16 1.81 21.48
C GLY A 50 6.13 1.21 20.50
N GLY A 51 6.23 1.57 19.22
CA GLY A 51 5.32 1.11 18.17
C GLY A 51 5.56 -0.32 17.72
N ASP A 52 4.58 -0.88 17.01
CA ASP A 52 4.66 -2.23 16.46
C ASP A 52 4.17 -2.29 15.01
N ILE A 53 4.45 -3.41 14.33
CA ILE A 53 4.05 -3.68 12.94
C ILE A 53 3.19 -4.93 12.90
N TYR A 54 2.01 -4.80 12.31
CA TYR A 54 1.09 -5.90 12.09
C TYR A 54 1.22 -6.44 10.67
N LYS A 55 1.09 -7.74 10.51
CA LYS A 55 1.11 -8.42 9.22
C LYS A 55 -0.31 -8.82 8.85
N VAL A 56 -0.79 -8.31 7.74
CA VAL A 56 -2.14 -8.57 7.20
C VAL A 56 -1.99 -9.32 5.87
N ASP A 57 -2.70 -10.42 5.70
CA ASP A 57 -2.82 -11.14 4.44
C ASP A 57 -4.01 -10.62 3.60
N ASN A 58 -4.13 -11.11 2.35
CA ASN A 58 -5.19 -10.68 1.44
C ASN A 58 -6.60 -11.08 1.93
N GLU A 59 -6.73 -12.21 2.62
CA GLU A 59 -8.02 -12.68 3.13
C GLU A 59 -8.52 -11.79 4.25
N GLN A 60 -7.66 -11.48 5.20
CA GLN A 60 -7.94 -10.54 6.28
C GLN A 60 -8.26 -9.14 5.74
N LEU A 61 -7.49 -8.67 4.77
CA LEU A 61 -7.73 -7.39 4.11
C LEU A 61 -9.14 -7.32 3.50
N ARG A 62 -9.51 -8.31 2.67
CA ARG A 62 -10.82 -8.37 2.02
C ARG A 62 -11.96 -8.45 3.02
N LEU A 63 -11.81 -9.30 4.05
CA LEU A 63 -12.79 -9.45 5.11
C LEU A 63 -13.08 -8.14 5.82
N TRP A 64 -12.02 -7.42 6.22
CA TRP A 64 -12.18 -6.18 6.98
C TRP A 64 -12.55 -4.98 6.11
N LYS A 65 -12.19 -4.97 4.83
CA LYS A 65 -12.71 -4.01 3.85
C LYS A 65 -14.23 -4.13 3.74
N ASP A 66 -14.73 -5.34 3.53
CA ASP A 66 -16.16 -5.61 3.43
C ASP A 66 -16.93 -5.28 4.73
N LYS A 67 -16.36 -5.64 5.87
CA LYS A 67 -16.97 -5.32 7.16
C LYS A 67 -17.03 -3.83 7.41
N PHE A 68 -15.95 -3.11 7.10
CA PHE A 68 -15.89 -1.66 7.25
C PHE A 68 -16.97 -0.99 6.39
N LEU A 69 -17.09 -1.37 5.12
CA LEU A 69 -18.16 -0.87 4.26
C LEU A 69 -19.56 -1.13 4.83
N LYS A 70 -19.81 -2.33 5.37
CA LYS A 70 -21.12 -2.69 5.94
C LYS A 70 -21.46 -1.96 7.24
N LEU A 71 -20.46 -1.67 8.06
CA LEU A 71 -20.65 -1.05 9.38
C LEU A 71 -20.67 0.48 9.30
N GLU A 72 -19.77 1.05 8.48
CA GLU A 72 -19.54 2.50 8.40
C GLU A 72 -20.17 3.13 7.15
N GLY A 73 -20.59 2.32 6.17
CA GLY A 73 -21.11 2.82 4.89
C GLY A 73 -20.05 3.48 4.00
N ILE A 74 -18.77 3.25 4.27
CA ILE A 74 -17.66 3.92 3.60
C ILE A 74 -16.84 2.88 2.82
N ASP A 75 -16.71 3.06 1.49
CA ASP A 75 -15.79 2.31 0.66
C ASP A 75 -14.36 2.80 0.89
N ILE A 76 -13.46 1.92 1.28
CA ILE A 76 -12.05 2.24 1.55
C ILE A 76 -11.11 1.49 0.60
N HIS A 77 -9.95 2.09 0.32
CA HIS A 77 -8.89 1.42 -0.45
C HIS A 77 -8.32 0.20 0.29
N ASN A 78 -7.75 -0.74 -0.48
CA ASN A 78 -7.09 -1.92 0.07
C ASN A 78 -5.99 -1.55 1.08
N ALA A 79 -5.23 -0.48 0.83
CA ALA A 79 -4.23 0.01 1.78
C ALA A 79 -4.83 0.46 3.13
N ALA A 80 -5.97 1.15 3.09
CA ALA A 80 -6.69 1.55 4.30
C ALA A 80 -7.31 0.34 5.02
N ALA A 81 -7.76 -0.67 4.27
CA ALA A 81 -8.27 -1.92 4.84
C ALA A 81 -7.18 -2.70 5.60
N VAL A 82 -5.91 -2.59 5.20
CA VAL A 82 -4.77 -3.13 5.98
C VAL A 82 -4.70 -2.46 7.36
N ALA A 83 -4.90 -1.15 7.44
CA ALA A 83 -4.91 -0.45 8.73
C ALA A 83 -6.09 -0.89 9.62
N VAL A 84 -7.28 -1.09 9.04
CA VAL A 84 -8.44 -1.64 9.77
C VAL A 84 -8.15 -3.04 10.31
N ALA A 85 -7.64 -3.94 9.46
CA ALA A 85 -7.29 -5.31 9.85
C ALA A 85 -6.19 -5.33 10.94
N SER A 86 -5.19 -4.44 10.85
CA SER A 86 -4.14 -4.30 11.86
C SER A 86 -4.69 -3.86 13.22
N LEU A 87 -5.65 -2.91 13.23
CA LEU A 87 -6.30 -2.50 14.45
C LEU A 87 -7.06 -3.68 15.10
N VAL A 88 -7.75 -4.48 14.28
CA VAL A 88 -8.45 -5.66 14.80
C VAL A 88 -7.48 -6.66 15.42
N GLN A 89 -6.36 -6.95 14.75
CA GLN A 89 -5.32 -7.80 15.33
C GLN A 89 -4.82 -7.24 16.68
N ALA A 90 -4.55 -5.94 16.75
CA ALA A 90 -4.10 -5.29 17.98
C ALA A 90 -5.10 -5.43 19.14
N VAL A 91 -6.40 -5.34 18.84
CA VAL A 91 -7.47 -5.54 19.82
C VAL A 91 -7.58 -7.02 20.24
N GLU A 92 -7.52 -7.95 19.28
CA GLU A 92 -7.57 -9.38 19.55
C GLU A 92 -6.36 -9.88 20.36
N GLU A 93 -5.20 -9.33 20.12
CA GLU A 93 -3.97 -9.61 20.87
C GLU A 93 -3.90 -8.89 22.23
N GLY A 94 -4.84 -7.97 22.50
CA GLY A 94 -4.90 -7.21 23.76
C GLY A 94 -3.87 -6.08 23.86
N THR A 95 -3.20 -5.73 22.75
CA THR A 95 -2.29 -4.59 22.67
C THR A 95 -3.06 -3.29 22.79
N VAL A 96 -4.23 -3.19 22.14
CA VAL A 96 -5.19 -2.10 22.30
C VAL A 96 -6.27 -2.50 23.28
N LYS A 97 -6.44 -1.74 24.34
CA LYS A 97 -7.42 -2.00 25.40
C LYS A 97 -8.75 -1.33 25.10
N LYS A 98 -9.81 -1.84 25.72
CA LYS A 98 -11.19 -1.43 25.46
C LYS A 98 -11.49 0.04 25.85
N ASP A 99 -10.74 0.58 26.78
CA ASP A 99 -10.88 1.95 27.30
C ASP A 99 -9.88 2.96 26.68
N GLU A 100 -9.08 2.51 25.72
CA GLU A 100 -8.14 3.37 25.02
C GLU A 100 -8.83 4.12 23.87
N VAL A 101 -8.38 5.35 23.65
CA VAL A 101 -8.79 6.16 22.49
C VAL A 101 -7.84 5.87 21.33
N VAL A 102 -8.39 5.32 20.26
CA VAL A 102 -7.61 4.95 19.07
C VAL A 102 -7.91 5.90 17.92
N MET A 103 -6.86 6.46 17.32
CA MET A 103 -6.96 7.18 16.06
C MET A 103 -6.57 6.26 14.91
N LEU A 104 -7.57 5.86 14.10
CA LEU A 104 -7.35 5.06 12.89
C LEU A 104 -7.27 5.99 11.67
N ASN A 105 -6.14 5.97 10.97
CA ASN A 105 -5.93 6.80 9.80
C ASN A 105 -6.40 6.07 8.51
N ILE A 106 -7.54 6.51 7.97
CA ILE A 106 -8.09 6.02 6.69
C ILE A 106 -7.60 6.94 5.57
N THR A 107 -6.60 6.50 4.83
CA THR A 107 -5.86 7.33 3.87
C THR A 107 -6.48 7.41 2.48
N GLY A 108 -7.55 6.67 2.19
CA GLY A 108 -8.22 6.74 0.90
C GLY A 108 -9.38 5.77 0.75
N GLY A 109 -10.27 6.08 -0.19
CA GLY A 109 -11.45 5.27 -0.50
C GLY A 109 -12.41 5.99 -1.43
N GLY A 110 -13.59 5.40 -1.62
CA GLY A 110 -14.68 5.95 -2.43
C GLY A 110 -14.54 5.71 -3.93
N GLU A 111 -13.48 5.08 -4.40
CA GLU A 111 -13.24 4.89 -5.84
C GLU A 111 -14.25 3.94 -6.47
N GLU A 112 -14.55 2.82 -5.83
CA GLU A 112 -15.51 1.83 -6.36
C GLU A 112 -16.93 2.39 -6.33
N LEU A 113 -17.28 3.11 -5.26
CA LEU A 113 -18.56 3.80 -5.17
C LEU A 113 -18.69 4.87 -6.25
N ALA A 114 -17.68 5.73 -6.41
CA ALA A 114 -17.68 6.75 -7.45
C ALA A 114 -17.81 6.14 -8.87
N LYS A 115 -17.12 5.05 -9.17
CA LYS A 115 -17.25 4.34 -10.45
C LYS A 115 -18.65 3.76 -10.67
N SER A 116 -19.37 3.40 -9.63
CA SER A 116 -20.75 2.90 -9.73
C SER A 116 -21.77 3.99 -9.98
N GLU A 117 -21.50 5.22 -9.53
CA GLU A 117 -22.42 6.35 -9.60
C GLU A 117 -22.19 7.28 -10.79
N ILE A 118 -20.92 7.39 -11.25
CA ILE A 118 -20.55 8.29 -12.34
C ILE A 118 -19.78 7.54 -13.45
N SER A 119 -19.98 8.00 -14.69
CA SER A 119 -19.15 7.52 -15.80
C SER A 119 -17.76 8.13 -15.73
N VAL A 120 -16.77 7.33 -15.33
CA VAL A 120 -15.38 7.77 -15.28
C VAL A 120 -14.74 7.68 -16.65
N VAL A 121 -14.30 8.81 -17.17
CA VAL A 121 -13.53 8.86 -18.42
C VAL A 121 -12.04 8.96 -18.09
N TYR A 122 -11.31 7.92 -18.43
CA TYR A 122 -9.86 7.90 -18.25
C TYR A 122 -9.16 8.60 -19.42
N ALA A 123 -8.21 9.48 -19.10
CA ALA A 123 -7.33 10.04 -20.12
C ALA A 123 -6.52 8.93 -20.78
N LYS A 124 -6.48 8.94 -22.10
CA LYS A 124 -5.62 8.01 -22.86
C LYS A 124 -4.24 8.63 -22.99
N PRO A 125 -3.15 7.89 -22.72
CA PRO A 125 -1.81 8.38 -22.97
C PRO A 125 -1.60 8.61 -24.48
N HIS A 126 -0.95 9.69 -24.83
CA HIS A 126 -0.56 9.94 -26.23
C HIS A 126 0.54 8.98 -26.69
N LEU A 127 1.39 8.55 -25.75
CA LEU A 127 2.50 7.64 -25.98
C LEU A 127 2.67 6.72 -24.77
N VAL A 128 2.88 5.43 -25.02
CA VAL A 128 3.29 4.45 -24.01
C VAL A 128 4.68 3.97 -24.40
N ILE A 129 5.67 4.23 -23.54
CA ILE A 129 7.06 3.90 -23.77
C ILE A 129 7.40 2.57 -23.10
N ASP A 130 8.00 1.65 -23.85
CA ASP A 130 8.64 0.48 -23.28
C ASP A 130 10.05 0.87 -22.78
N PRO A 131 10.31 0.79 -21.45
CA PRO A 131 11.60 1.18 -20.90
C PRO A 131 12.75 0.25 -21.27
N SER A 132 12.49 -0.88 -21.91
CA SER A 132 13.52 -1.80 -22.41
C SER A 132 14.08 -1.42 -23.77
N LEU A 133 13.47 -0.47 -24.46
CA LEU A 133 13.95 0.01 -25.77
C LEU A 133 15.25 0.81 -25.64
N PRO A 134 16.08 0.86 -26.70
CA PRO A 134 17.24 1.72 -26.75
C PRO A 134 16.86 3.19 -26.53
N GLU A 135 17.72 3.94 -25.84
CA GLU A 135 17.48 5.34 -25.48
C GLU A 135 17.16 6.20 -26.73
N GLU A 136 17.91 6.01 -27.83
CA GLU A 136 17.66 6.72 -29.08
C GLU A 136 16.26 6.49 -29.65
N THR A 137 15.75 5.27 -29.54
CA THR A 137 14.39 4.93 -29.98
C THR A 137 13.36 5.65 -29.13
N ILE A 138 13.55 5.67 -27.80
CA ILE A 138 12.67 6.39 -26.87
C ILE A 138 12.66 7.90 -27.18
N ILE A 139 13.83 8.48 -27.39
CA ILE A 139 13.98 9.91 -27.72
C ILE A 139 13.23 10.23 -29.03
N ASN A 140 13.35 9.38 -30.05
CA ASN A 140 12.67 9.60 -31.34
C ASN A 140 11.15 9.51 -31.20
N GLN A 141 10.62 8.52 -30.46
CA GLN A 141 9.18 8.41 -30.15
C GLN A 141 8.65 9.66 -29.42
N ILE A 142 9.41 10.19 -28.47
CA ILE A 142 9.03 11.42 -27.76
C ILE A 142 9.03 12.63 -28.72
N LYS A 143 10.05 12.76 -29.58
CA LYS A 143 10.12 13.87 -30.53
C LYS A 143 8.95 13.90 -31.52
N GLU A 144 8.46 12.72 -31.95
CA GLU A 144 7.32 12.61 -32.85
C GLU A 144 6.02 13.17 -32.25
N LEU A 145 5.91 13.31 -30.94
CA LEU A 145 4.76 13.94 -30.28
C LEU A 145 4.69 15.48 -30.48
N PHE A 146 5.78 16.10 -30.89
CA PHE A 146 5.91 17.56 -30.97
C PHE A 146 6.10 18.08 -32.41
N ILE A 147 5.92 17.21 -33.40
CA ILE A 147 5.92 17.54 -34.83
C ILE A 147 4.48 17.52 -35.34
#